data_6239806ca15b8f4025b23d3cca4a721f
#
_entry.id   6239806ca15b8f4025b23d3cca4a721f
#
_cell.length_a   1.000
_cell.length_b   1.000
_cell.length_c   1.000
_cell.angle_alpha   90.00
_cell.angle_beta   90.00
_cell.angle_gamma   90.00
#
_symmetry.space_group_name_H-M   'P 1'
#
loop_
_entity.id
_entity.type
_entity.pdbx_description
1 polymer ?
#
loop_
_entity_poly.entity_id
_entity_poly.type
_entity_poly.pdbx_seq_one_letter_code
_entity_poly.pdbx_strand_id
1 'polypeptide(L)'
;MDQTIICKLRDLYRAISALERRFERLYDLNINEAMLLCTLRESGCMTSSELAEQLDLTPSNASKVIASVERLGFVSRARCKQDKRQMYFSLTAAGSERLAAMQCEDIDLSAFQF
;
A
#
# COMPACT_ATOMS: atom_id res chain seq x y z
N MET A 1 28.41 -12.98 -12.25
CA MET A 1 27.45 -12.80 -11.16
C MET A 1 27.52 -13.98 -10.21
N ASP A 2 27.58 -13.68 -8.94
CA ASP A 2 27.66 -14.71 -7.90
C ASP A 2 26.30 -15.42 -7.74
N GLN A 3 26.30 -16.74 -7.89
CA GLN A 3 25.10 -17.55 -7.69
C GLN A 3 24.51 -17.39 -6.29
N THR A 4 25.37 -17.10 -5.30
CA THR A 4 24.94 -16.86 -3.94
C THR A 4 23.99 -15.66 -3.86
N ILE A 5 24.25 -14.60 -4.62
CA ILE A 5 23.41 -13.42 -4.66
C ILE A 5 22.03 -13.78 -5.23
N ILE A 6 21.99 -14.58 -6.28
CA ILE A 6 20.73 -15.01 -6.89
C ILE A 6 19.92 -15.85 -5.91
N CYS A 7 20.57 -16.76 -5.19
CA CYS A 7 19.88 -17.56 -4.17
C CYS A 7 19.35 -16.72 -3.02
N LYS A 8 20.09 -15.70 -2.61
CA LYS A 8 19.62 -14.77 -1.58
C LYS A 8 18.41 -13.97 -2.04
N LEU A 9 18.40 -13.53 -3.30
CA LEU A 9 17.24 -12.84 -3.88
C LEU A 9 16.02 -13.75 -3.90
N ARG A 10 16.20 -15.01 -4.32
CA ARG A 10 15.11 -15.99 -4.28
C ARG A 10 14.55 -16.14 -2.87
N ASP A 11 15.43 -16.26 -1.89
CA ASP A 11 15.01 -16.45 -0.50
C ASP A 11 14.28 -15.21 0.02
N LEU A 12 14.73 -14.02 -0.36
CA LEU A 12 14.06 -12.77 0.00
C LEU A 12 12.66 -12.69 -0.62
N TYR A 13 12.53 -13.03 -1.91
CA TYR A 13 11.23 -13.07 -2.57
C TYR A 13 10.27 -14.02 -1.86
N ARG A 14 10.75 -15.19 -1.49
CA ARG A 14 9.92 -16.17 -0.79
C ARG A 14 9.49 -15.67 0.58
N ALA A 15 10.41 -15.02 1.30
CA ALA A 15 10.10 -14.45 2.61
C ALA A 15 9.05 -13.34 2.50
N ILE A 16 9.18 -12.46 1.51
CA ILE A 16 8.21 -11.39 1.25
C ILE A 16 6.85 -11.98 0.87
N SER A 17 6.82 -12.99 0.00
CA SER A 17 5.57 -13.63 -0.40
C SER A 17 4.85 -14.27 0.80
N ALA A 18 5.61 -14.92 1.68
CA ALA A 18 5.04 -15.51 2.89
C ALA A 18 4.48 -14.44 3.82
N LEU A 19 5.19 -13.31 3.93
CA LEU A 19 4.75 -12.16 4.72
C LEU A 19 3.45 -11.57 4.18
N GLU A 20 3.36 -11.42 2.86
CA GLU A 20 2.14 -10.91 2.21
C GLU A 20 0.94 -11.80 2.52
N ARG A 21 1.10 -13.12 2.41
CA ARG A 21 0.01 -14.05 2.69
C ARG A 21 -0.42 -13.97 4.15
N ARG A 22 0.54 -13.87 5.06
CA ARG A 22 0.24 -13.74 6.48
C ARG A 22 -0.48 -12.43 6.78
N PHE A 23 -0.04 -11.35 6.15
CA PHE A 23 -0.65 -10.03 6.29
C PHE A 23 -2.11 -10.06 5.85
N GLU A 24 -2.41 -10.66 4.70
CA GLU A 24 -3.77 -10.77 4.20
C GLU A 24 -4.67 -11.56 5.16
N ARG A 25 -4.15 -12.64 5.74
CA ARG A 25 -4.92 -13.44 6.69
C ARG A 25 -5.21 -12.68 7.98
N LEU A 26 -4.26 -11.85 8.44
CA LEU A 26 -4.41 -11.12 9.68
C LEU A 26 -5.33 -9.91 9.56
N TYR A 27 -5.25 -9.21 8.44
CA TYR A 27 -5.86 -7.89 8.30
C TYR A 27 -6.92 -7.79 7.21
N ASP A 28 -7.11 -8.82 6.43
CA ASP A 28 -8.09 -8.86 5.34
C ASP A 28 -7.90 -7.72 4.32
N LEU A 29 -6.65 -7.37 4.09
CA LEU A 29 -6.20 -6.41 3.08
C LEU A 29 -4.95 -6.97 2.45
N ASN A 30 -4.75 -6.72 1.15
CA ASN A 30 -3.47 -7.06 0.55
C ASN A 30 -2.44 -5.98 0.88
N ILE A 31 -1.18 -6.30 0.64
CA ILE A 31 -0.09 -5.41 1.05
C ILE A 31 -0.14 -4.07 0.28
N ASN A 32 -0.53 -4.09 -0.99
CA ASN A 32 -0.63 -2.85 -1.77
C ASN A 32 -1.71 -1.93 -1.22
N GLU A 33 -2.84 -2.50 -0.80
CA GLU A 33 -3.91 -1.72 -0.18
C GLU A 33 -3.43 -1.08 1.12
N ALA A 34 -2.75 -1.85 1.95
CA ALA A 34 -2.21 -1.34 3.22
C ALA A 34 -1.16 -0.26 3.00
N MET A 35 -0.25 -0.46 2.04
CA MET A 35 0.79 0.52 1.72
C MET A 35 0.19 1.82 1.20
N LEU A 36 -0.89 1.73 0.42
CA LEU A 36 -1.60 2.91 -0.07
C LEU A 36 -2.18 3.71 1.09
N LEU A 37 -2.83 3.05 2.03
CA LEU A 37 -3.39 3.72 3.21
C LEU A 37 -2.29 4.40 4.02
N CYS A 38 -1.17 3.73 4.21
CA CYS A 38 -0.02 4.28 4.93
C CYS A 38 0.53 5.53 4.23
N THR A 39 0.65 5.47 2.91
CA THR A 39 1.15 6.58 2.11
C THR A 39 0.23 7.80 2.22
N LEU A 40 -1.08 7.59 2.17
CA LEU A 40 -2.03 8.68 2.32
C LEU A 40 -2.02 9.28 3.72
N ARG A 41 -1.79 8.46 4.74
CA ARG A 41 -1.65 8.99 6.11
C ARG A 41 -0.47 9.95 6.20
N GLU A 42 0.63 9.63 5.57
CA GLU A 42 1.84 10.46 5.61
C GLU A 42 1.68 11.75 4.81
N SER A 43 1.03 11.69 3.66
CA SER A 43 0.94 12.83 2.75
C SER A 43 -0.31 13.67 2.93
N GLY A 44 -1.38 13.10 3.48
CA GLY A 44 -2.68 13.75 3.58
C GLY A 44 -3.56 13.51 2.38
N CYS A 45 -3.09 13.84 1.18
CA CYS A 45 -3.81 13.57 -0.07
C CYS A 45 -2.82 13.45 -1.23
N MET A 46 -3.21 12.67 -2.24
CA MET A 46 -2.37 12.45 -3.42
C MET A 46 -3.24 12.14 -4.63
N THR A 47 -2.71 12.47 -5.82
CA THR A 47 -3.32 12.06 -7.08
C THR A 47 -3.01 10.58 -7.35
N SER A 48 -3.72 9.97 -8.29
CA SER A 48 -3.45 8.58 -8.65
C SER A 48 -2.05 8.41 -9.24
N SER A 49 -1.56 9.39 -9.98
CA SER A 49 -0.21 9.36 -10.54
C SER A 49 0.85 9.39 -9.46
N GLU A 50 0.66 10.23 -8.45
CA GLU A 50 1.56 10.30 -7.31
C GLU A 50 1.57 8.99 -6.52
N LEU A 51 0.39 8.39 -6.32
CA LEU A 51 0.28 7.10 -5.64
C LEU A 51 0.98 5.99 -6.42
N ALA A 52 0.79 5.96 -7.74
CA ALA A 52 1.45 4.97 -8.59
C ALA A 52 2.97 5.08 -8.47
N GLU A 53 3.49 6.29 -8.46
CA GLU A 53 4.92 6.53 -8.31
C GLU A 53 5.43 6.09 -6.94
N GLN A 54 4.74 6.47 -5.88
CA GLN A 54 5.14 6.13 -4.51
C GLN A 54 5.11 4.64 -4.24
N LEU A 55 4.18 3.93 -4.85
CA LEU A 55 4.02 2.48 -4.65
C LEU A 55 4.74 1.65 -5.71
N ASP A 56 5.41 2.31 -6.66
CA ASP A 56 6.09 1.66 -7.78
C ASP A 56 5.14 0.72 -8.53
N LEU A 57 3.96 1.25 -8.85
CA LEU A 57 2.93 0.53 -9.60
C LEU A 57 2.72 1.18 -10.95
N THR A 58 2.29 0.39 -11.93
CA THR A 58 1.80 0.95 -13.19
C THR A 58 0.52 1.75 -12.90
N PRO A 59 0.17 2.73 -13.77
CA PRO A 59 -1.09 3.46 -13.59
C PRO A 59 -2.30 2.55 -13.53
N SER A 60 -2.32 1.49 -14.33
CA SER A 60 -3.41 0.51 -14.34
C SER A 60 -3.53 -0.21 -12.99
N ASN A 61 -2.41 -0.70 -12.45
CA ASN A 61 -2.42 -1.39 -11.17
C ASN A 61 -2.76 -0.44 -10.03
N ALA A 62 -2.23 0.78 -10.05
CA ALA A 62 -2.58 1.79 -9.05
C ALA A 62 -4.08 2.07 -9.05
N SER A 63 -4.69 2.21 -10.23
CA SER A 63 -6.13 2.44 -10.34
C SER A 63 -6.94 1.30 -9.72
N LYS A 64 -6.49 0.06 -9.89
CA LYS A 64 -7.16 -1.12 -9.31
C LYS A 64 -7.08 -1.08 -7.78
N VAL A 65 -5.93 -0.74 -7.24
CA VAL A 65 -5.74 -0.67 -5.79
C VAL A 65 -6.59 0.46 -5.20
N ILE A 66 -6.58 1.62 -5.84
CA ILE A 66 -7.39 2.78 -5.42
C ILE A 66 -8.88 2.41 -5.43
N ALA A 67 -9.36 1.80 -6.51
CA ALA A 67 -10.76 1.39 -6.62
C ALA A 67 -11.15 0.42 -5.50
N SER A 68 -10.25 -0.48 -5.15
CA SER A 68 -10.49 -1.46 -4.09
C SER A 68 -10.66 -0.77 -2.73
N VAL A 69 -9.75 0.13 -2.35
CA VAL A 69 -9.83 0.80 -1.05
C VAL A 69 -10.96 1.83 -1.01
N GLU A 70 -11.34 2.40 -2.15
CA GLU A 70 -12.55 3.24 -2.23
C GLU A 70 -13.80 2.42 -1.96
N ARG A 71 -13.89 1.26 -2.58
CA ARG A 71 -15.05 0.36 -2.42
C ARG A 71 -15.19 -0.10 -0.97
N LEU A 72 -14.07 -0.29 -0.27
CA LEU A 72 -14.06 -0.65 1.14
C LEU A 72 -14.41 0.54 2.05
N GLY A 73 -14.49 1.74 1.50
CA GLY A 73 -14.82 2.94 2.28
C GLY A 73 -13.65 3.54 3.03
N PHE A 74 -12.41 3.14 2.72
CA PHE A 74 -11.22 3.61 3.42
C PHE A 74 -10.59 4.85 2.80
N VAL A 75 -10.95 5.14 1.56
CA VAL A 75 -10.42 6.27 0.80
C VAL A 75 -11.56 6.97 0.10
N SER A 76 -11.52 8.29 0.07
CA SER A 76 -12.46 9.11 -0.67
C SER A 76 -11.71 9.98 -1.67
N ARG A 77 -12.44 10.44 -2.69
CA ARG A 77 -11.87 11.30 -3.72
C ARG A 77 -12.54 12.67 -3.71
N ALA A 78 -11.78 13.69 -4.05
CA ALA A 78 -12.28 15.04 -4.21
C ALA A 78 -11.52 15.73 -5.34
N ARG A 79 -12.20 16.59 -6.07
CA ARG A 79 -11.55 17.37 -7.10
C ARG A 79 -10.69 18.44 -6.46
N CYS A 80 -9.53 18.70 -7.08
CA CYS A 80 -8.70 19.81 -6.66
C CYS A 80 -9.42 21.13 -6.89
N LYS A 81 -9.43 22.01 -5.88
CA LYS A 81 -10.06 23.32 -6.00
C LYS A 81 -9.38 24.21 -7.02
N GLN A 82 -8.06 24.01 -7.19
CA GLN A 82 -7.26 24.82 -8.11
C GLN A 82 -7.28 24.28 -9.53
N ASP A 83 -7.42 22.97 -9.69
CA ASP A 83 -7.50 22.31 -10.99
C ASP A 83 -8.57 21.24 -10.94
N LYS A 84 -9.74 21.54 -11.47
CA LYS A 84 -10.91 20.63 -11.44
C LYS A 84 -10.71 19.36 -12.27
N ARG A 85 -9.65 19.30 -13.09
CA ARG A 85 -9.34 18.11 -13.85
C ARG A 85 -8.58 17.08 -13.03
N GLN A 86 -8.01 17.50 -11.90
CA GLN A 86 -7.27 16.59 -11.03
C GLN A 86 -8.13 16.10 -9.88
N MET A 87 -7.99 14.81 -9.62
CA MET A 87 -8.68 14.13 -8.55
C MET A 87 -7.67 13.75 -7.47
N TYR A 88 -7.96 14.12 -6.24
CA TYR A 88 -7.14 13.76 -5.09
C TYR A 88 -7.83 12.71 -4.25
N PHE A 89 -7.03 11.84 -3.66
CA PHE A 89 -7.48 10.77 -2.77
C PHE A 89 -6.96 11.03 -1.37
N SER A 90 -7.78 10.74 -0.38
CA SER A 90 -7.42 10.92 1.03
C SER A 90 -8.09 9.84 1.86
N LEU A 91 -7.56 9.61 3.07
CA LEU A 91 -8.14 8.64 3.99
C LEU A 91 -9.49 9.16 4.52
N THR A 92 -10.43 8.24 4.65
CA THR A 92 -11.65 8.48 5.44
C THR A 92 -11.34 8.18 6.91
N ALA A 93 -12.29 8.51 7.79
CA ALA A 93 -12.18 8.14 9.20
C ALA A 93 -12.04 6.63 9.35
N ALA A 94 -12.82 5.85 8.57
CA ALA A 94 -12.73 4.39 8.58
C ALA A 94 -11.36 3.90 8.12
N GLY A 95 -10.78 4.55 7.10
CA GLY A 95 -9.45 4.22 6.62
C GLY A 95 -8.37 4.47 7.67
N SER A 96 -8.45 5.60 8.37
CA SER A 96 -7.52 5.92 9.45
C SER A 96 -7.63 4.92 10.60
N GLU A 97 -8.84 4.56 10.98
CA GLU A 97 -9.09 3.57 12.04
C GLU A 97 -8.54 2.19 11.65
N ARG A 98 -8.78 1.80 10.40
CA ARG A 98 -8.29 0.50 9.91
C ARG A 98 -6.77 0.45 9.93
N LEU A 99 -6.12 1.52 9.48
CA LEU A 99 -4.67 1.60 9.48
C LEU A 99 -4.10 1.55 10.90
N ALA A 100 -4.73 2.28 11.83
CA ALA A 100 -4.30 2.27 13.23
C ALA A 100 -4.41 0.88 13.86
N ALA A 101 -5.40 0.09 13.45
CA ALA A 101 -5.58 -1.28 13.93
C ALA A 101 -4.50 -2.24 13.42
N MET A 102 -3.82 -1.88 12.33
CA MET A 102 -2.76 -2.69 11.73
C MET A 102 -1.41 -2.26 12.30
N GLN A 103 -1.16 -2.55 13.57
CA GLN A 103 0.08 -2.11 14.23
C GLN A 103 1.27 -3.00 13.91
N CYS A 104 1.06 -4.07 13.18
CA CYS A 104 2.13 -4.96 12.70
C CYS A 104 2.99 -5.57 13.81
N GLU A 105 2.50 -5.62 15.03
CA GLU A 105 3.21 -6.25 16.15
C GLU A 105 3.34 -7.75 15.95
N ASP A 106 2.42 -8.33 15.18
CA ASP A 106 2.40 -9.75 14.89
C ASP A 106 3.29 -10.13 13.71
N ILE A 107 3.93 -9.14 13.09
CA ILE A 107 4.79 -9.35 11.93
C ILE A 107 6.21 -8.92 12.28
N ASP A 108 7.12 -9.87 12.25
CA ASP A 108 8.53 -9.62 12.54
C ASP A 108 9.28 -9.27 11.26
N LEU A 109 9.73 -8.02 11.16
CA LEU A 109 10.49 -7.53 10.03
C LEU A 109 12.00 -7.55 10.28
N SER A 110 12.46 -8.13 11.38
CA SER A 110 13.88 -8.13 11.74
C SER A 110 14.75 -8.90 10.73
N ALA A 111 14.13 -9.82 9.97
CA ALA A 111 14.84 -10.56 8.92
C ALA A 111 15.18 -9.68 7.70
N PHE A 112 14.54 -8.53 7.58
CA PHE A 112 14.74 -7.59 6.46
C PHE A 112 15.52 -6.39 6.97
N GLN A 113 16.74 -6.24 6.49
CA GLN A 113 17.59 -5.09 6.85
C GLN A 113 17.55 -4.08 5.72
N PHE A 114 17.21 -2.86 6.08
CA PHE A 114 17.10 -1.76 5.13
C PHE A 114 18.25 -0.77 5.31
#